data_120e56d8dd8eb76f2656dc597c622242
#
_entry.id   120e56d8dd8eb76f2656dc597c622242
#
_cell.length_a   1.000
_cell.length_b   1.000
_cell.length_c   1.000
_cell.angle_alpha   90.00
_cell.angle_beta   90.00
_cell.angle_gamma   90.00
#
_symmetry.space_group_name_H-M   'P 1'
#
loop_
_entity.id
_entity.type
_entity.pdbx_description
1 polymer ?
#
loop_
_entity_poly.entity_id
_entity_poly.type
_entity_poly.pdbx_seq_one_letter_code
_entity_poly.pdbx_strand_id
1 'polypeptide(L)'
;MKYREQLRRTRVSRKDMLKRVARFDKLKGFDGGLPDSRYPGCERILYNVIGFQPPKGENQGAVTSPVGDKASRLAAIKISEGFNLGYCRALPGRGPMFHNHDTNETFIAMTGTWRASWENEKGRFEHVDLKPLDVISFPAGVSRRFMNVTRGGKRKYSVLMFVIGGNAPRAEFTRESMQELAAQGYLKTS
;
A
#
# COMPACT_ATOMS: atom_id res chain seq x y z
N MET A 1 -7.90 36.68 31.75
CA MET A 1 -8.77 35.79 30.95
C MET A 1 -8.48 34.36 31.35
N LYS A 2 -9.47 33.58 31.85
CA LYS A 2 -9.23 32.16 32.16
C LYS A 2 -9.26 31.36 30.87
N TYR A 3 -8.12 30.76 30.47
CA TYR A 3 -8.08 29.83 29.34
C TYR A 3 -8.96 28.62 29.64
N ARG A 4 -9.85 28.27 28.70
CA ARG A 4 -10.68 27.06 28.72
C ARG A 4 -10.35 26.18 27.56
N GLU A 5 -9.92 24.93 27.83
CA GLU A 5 -9.66 23.94 26.80
C GLU A 5 -10.93 23.66 26.01
N GLN A 6 -10.84 23.73 24.66
CA GLN A 6 -11.94 23.45 23.72
C GLN A 6 -11.99 21.97 23.34
N LEU A 7 -10.84 21.30 23.33
CA LEU A 7 -10.74 19.88 23.00
C LEU A 7 -10.55 19.05 24.27
N ARG A 8 -11.22 17.89 24.29
CA ARG A 8 -11.08 16.95 25.40
C ARG A 8 -9.65 16.45 25.52
N ARG A 9 -9.00 16.70 26.63
CA ARG A 9 -7.70 16.11 26.96
C ARG A 9 -7.87 14.67 27.41
N THR A 10 -7.10 13.76 26.77
CA THR A 10 -7.01 12.36 27.17
C THR A 10 -5.63 12.08 27.75
N ARG A 11 -5.57 11.46 28.92
CA ARG A 11 -4.33 10.98 29.54
C ARG A 11 -4.15 9.51 29.20
N VAL A 12 -2.99 9.14 28.68
CA VAL A 12 -2.69 7.78 28.22
C VAL A 12 -1.48 7.26 28.99
N SER A 13 -1.54 6.02 29.47
CA SER A 13 -0.40 5.39 30.14
C SER A 13 0.76 5.16 29.15
N ARG A 14 2.00 5.12 29.66
CA ARG A 14 3.17 4.73 28.84
C ARG A 14 2.96 3.37 28.16
N LYS A 15 2.40 2.39 28.89
CA LYS A 15 2.10 1.05 28.39
C LYS A 15 1.17 1.09 27.17
N ASP A 16 0.14 1.92 27.20
CA ASP A 16 -0.83 2.01 26.11
C ASP A 16 -0.27 2.83 24.94
N MET A 17 0.50 3.87 25.21
CA MET A 17 1.21 4.58 24.12
C MET A 17 2.21 3.69 23.38
N LEU A 18 2.92 2.80 24.08
CA LEU A 18 3.86 1.88 23.44
C LEU A 18 3.18 0.85 22.51
N LYS A 19 1.91 0.54 22.71
CA LYS A 19 1.12 -0.29 21.76
C LYS A 19 0.84 0.44 20.45
N ARG A 20 1.04 1.75 20.39
CA ARG A 20 0.86 2.62 19.23
C ARG A 20 2.21 3.02 18.60
N VAL A 21 3.26 2.30 18.91
CA VAL A 21 4.61 2.50 18.34
C VAL A 21 4.98 1.29 17.50
N ALA A 22 5.23 1.51 16.22
CA ALA A 22 5.84 0.53 15.33
C ALA A 22 7.30 0.90 15.05
N ARG A 23 8.20 -0.08 15.10
CA ARG A 23 9.60 0.09 14.74
C ARG A 23 9.89 -0.69 13.46
N PHE A 24 10.45 -0.03 12.46
CA PHE A 24 10.64 -0.59 11.14
C PHE A 24 11.42 -1.92 11.16
N ASP A 25 12.47 -2.00 11.97
CA ASP A 25 13.29 -3.20 12.16
C ASP A 25 12.57 -4.39 12.83
N LYS A 26 11.41 -4.14 13.41
CA LYS A 26 10.56 -5.16 14.08
C LYS A 26 9.31 -5.52 13.27
N LEU A 27 9.07 -4.84 12.15
CA LEU A 27 7.91 -5.13 11.31
C LEU A 27 8.06 -6.50 10.64
N LYS A 28 6.94 -7.21 10.54
CA LYS A 28 6.83 -8.44 9.76
C LYS A 28 6.39 -8.11 8.35
N GLY A 29 7.27 -8.30 7.37
CA GLY A 29 6.96 -8.16 5.96
C GLY A 29 6.32 -9.42 5.40
N PHE A 30 5.56 -9.26 4.32
CA PHE A 30 4.93 -10.33 3.57
C PHE A 30 5.09 -10.09 2.06
N ASP A 31 5.55 -11.09 1.34
CA ASP A 31 5.88 -11.04 -0.10
C ASP A 31 4.87 -11.76 -1.00
N GLY A 32 3.72 -12.17 -0.45
CA GLY A 32 2.69 -12.92 -1.16
C GLY A 32 1.27 -12.45 -0.85
N GLY A 33 0.27 -13.21 -1.33
CA GLY A 33 -1.14 -13.01 -0.95
C GLY A 33 -1.92 -11.99 -1.78
N LEU A 34 -1.27 -11.36 -2.77
CA LEU A 34 -1.93 -10.60 -3.83
C LEU A 34 -1.83 -11.37 -5.15
N PRO A 35 -2.79 -11.21 -6.08
CA PRO A 35 -2.80 -11.93 -7.35
C PRO A 35 -1.49 -11.84 -8.13
N ASP A 36 -0.87 -10.65 -8.15
CA ASP A 36 0.36 -10.36 -8.87
C ASP A 36 1.67 -10.66 -8.12
N SER A 37 1.60 -11.13 -6.87
CA SER A 37 2.79 -11.25 -6.00
C SER A 37 3.91 -12.12 -6.57
N ARG A 38 3.56 -13.10 -7.43
CA ARG A 38 4.50 -14.02 -8.06
C ARG A 38 4.77 -13.70 -9.53
N TYR A 39 4.10 -12.68 -10.07
CA TYR A 39 4.29 -12.28 -11.45
C TYR A 39 5.67 -11.60 -11.61
N PRO A 40 6.44 -11.96 -12.65
CA PRO A 40 7.77 -11.37 -12.88
C PRO A 40 7.69 -9.84 -12.97
N GLY A 41 8.47 -9.15 -12.17
CA GLY A 41 8.42 -7.69 -12.09
C GLY A 41 7.51 -7.13 -11.00
N CYS A 42 6.73 -7.98 -10.33
CA CYS A 42 5.81 -7.54 -9.27
C CYS A 42 6.25 -7.92 -7.85
N GLU A 43 7.41 -8.55 -7.71
CA GLU A 43 7.91 -9.03 -6.43
C GLU A 43 8.22 -7.86 -5.48
N ARG A 44 7.57 -7.86 -4.35
CA ARG A 44 7.69 -6.83 -3.32
C ARG A 44 7.36 -7.38 -1.93
N ILE A 45 7.83 -6.70 -0.91
CA ILE A 45 7.53 -7.01 0.50
C ILE A 45 6.64 -5.89 1.03
N LEU A 46 5.45 -6.24 1.51
CA LEU A 46 4.49 -5.33 2.11
C LEU A 46 4.52 -5.43 3.63
N TYR A 47 4.44 -4.30 4.31
CA TYR A 47 4.40 -4.19 5.76
C TYR A 47 3.11 -3.48 6.16
N ASN A 48 2.30 -4.11 6.99
CA ASN A 48 1.13 -3.49 7.60
C ASN A 48 1.57 -2.81 8.90
N VAL A 49 1.65 -1.50 8.88
CA VAL A 49 2.08 -0.72 10.06
C VAL A 49 0.90 -0.34 10.90
N ILE A 50 -0.12 0.29 10.30
CA ILE A 50 -1.34 0.75 10.98
C ILE A 50 -2.55 0.29 10.20
N GLY A 51 -3.49 -0.34 10.87
CA GLY A 51 -4.77 -0.74 10.28
C GLY A 51 -4.68 -1.95 9.37
N PHE A 52 -5.17 -1.82 8.13
CA PHE A 52 -5.32 -2.87 7.11
C PHE A 52 -5.89 -4.17 7.70
N GLN A 53 -7.05 -4.06 8.32
CA GLN A 53 -7.78 -5.25 8.77
C GLN A 53 -8.24 -6.08 7.55
N PRO A 54 -8.39 -7.40 7.70
CA PRO A 54 -9.01 -8.20 6.65
C PRO A 54 -10.37 -7.61 6.29
N PRO A 55 -10.71 -7.47 4.99
CA PRO A 55 -12.03 -7.01 4.59
C PRO A 55 -13.10 -7.93 5.18
N LYS A 56 -14.20 -7.34 5.61
CA LYS A 56 -15.38 -8.10 6.03
C LYS A 56 -16.18 -8.47 4.79
N GLY A 57 -16.51 -9.73 4.64
CA GLY A 57 -17.22 -10.25 3.48
C GLY A 57 -16.36 -11.18 2.63
N GLU A 58 -16.96 -11.82 1.66
CA GLU A 58 -16.26 -12.71 0.74
C GLU A 58 -15.39 -11.88 -0.21
N ASN A 59 -14.10 -12.24 -0.28
CA ASN A 59 -13.20 -11.75 -1.32
C ASN A 59 -13.63 -12.40 -2.65
N GLN A 60 -14.41 -11.66 -3.44
CA GLN A 60 -14.84 -12.14 -4.73
C GLN A 60 -13.90 -11.63 -5.84
N GLY A 61 -13.10 -12.53 -6.39
CA GLY A 61 -12.29 -12.29 -7.57
C GLY A 61 -11.13 -11.33 -7.35
N ALA A 62 -11.12 -10.21 -8.08
CA ALA A 62 -10.02 -9.23 -8.11
C ALA A 62 -9.94 -8.33 -6.88
N VAL A 63 -10.97 -8.30 -6.03
CA VAL A 63 -11.04 -7.43 -4.85
C VAL A 63 -10.34 -8.06 -3.66
N THR A 64 -9.46 -7.31 -3.02
CA THR A 64 -8.66 -7.77 -1.88
C THR A 64 -8.34 -6.62 -0.93
N SER A 65 -7.78 -6.93 0.24
CA SER A 65 -7.11 -5.92 1.06
C SER A 65 -5.89 -5.35 0.31
N PRO A 66 -5.59 -4.04 0.42
CA PRO A 66 -4.42 -3.42 -0.23
C PRO A 66 -3.07 -4.10 0.05
N VAL A 67 -2.96 -4.80 1.16
CA VAL A 67 -1.75 -5.55 1.54
C VAL A 67 -1.94 -7.08 1.41
N GLY A 68 -3.10 -7.54 0.96
CA GLY A 68 -3.48 -8.95 0.94
C GLY A 68 -3.92 -9.46 2.31
N ASP A 69 -4.69 -10.54 2.34
CA ASP A 69 -5.37 -11.04 3.57
C ASP A 69 -4.40 -11.49 4.66
N LYS A 70 -3.29 -12.13 4.26
CA LYS A 70 -2.29 -12.59 5.24
C LYS A 70 -1.57 -11.43 5.89
N ALA A 71 -1.13 -10.42 5.11
CA ALA A 71 -0.47 -9.23 5.64
C ALA A 71 -1.42 -8.37 6.49
N SER A 72 -2.73 -8.36 6.19
CA SER A 72 -3.73 -7.67 6.99
C SER A 72 -3.75 -8.14 8.46
N ARG A 73 -3.39 -9.39 8.72
CA ARG A 73 -3.32 -9.95 10.08
C ARG A 73 -2.02 -9.61 10.82
N LEU A 74 -1.05 -8.98 10.13
CA LEU A 74 0.28 -8.65 10.66
C LEU A 74 0.41 -7.18 11.09
N ALA A 75 -0.70 -6.43 11.21
CA ALA A 75 -0.68 -5.04 11.64
C ALA A 75 0.11 -4.86 12.93
N ALA A 76 1.12 -3.99 12.92
CA ALA A 76 1.90 -3.67 14.11
C ALA A 76 1.07 -2.84 15.10
N ILE A 77 0.25 -1.93 14.60
CA ILE A 77 -0.66 -1.08 15.36
C ILE A 77 -2.08 -1.36 14.86
N LYS A 78 -2.87 -2.05 15.70
CA LYS A 78 -4.23 -2.49 15.38
C LYS A 78 -5.24 -1.43 15.79
N ILE A 79 -5.36 -0.37 14.99
CA ILE A 79 -6.33 0.71 15.20
C ILE A 79 -7.18 0.90 13.95
N SER A 80 -8.33 1.55 14.10
CA SER A 80 -9.28 1.87 13.04
C SER A 80 -9.72 3.32 13.21
N GLU A 81 -8.95 4.24 12.68
CA GLU A 81 -9.09 5.69 12.89
C GLU A 81 -9.22 6.47 11.57
N GLY A 82 -9.82 5.85 10.54
CA GLY A 82 -10.12 6.50 9.26
C GLY A 82 -8.98 6.47 8.26
N PHE A 83 -7.86 5.80 8.57
CA PHE A 83 -6.75 5.60 7.64
C PHE A 83 -5.95 4.33 7.95
N ASN A 84 -5.17 3.89 7.00
CA ASN A 84 -4.23 2.78 7.12
C ASN A 84 -2.87 3.24 6.59
N LEU A 85 -1.79 2.68 7.15
CA LEU A 85 -0.43 3.00 6.75
C LEU A 85 0.40 1.73 6.60
N GLY A 86 1.14 1.65 5.51
CA GLY A 86 2.04 0.55 5.23
C GLY A 86 3.33 0.99 4.55
N TYR A 87 4.27 0.04 4.44
CA TYR A 87 5.47 0.20 3.63
C TYR A 87 5.52 -0.88 2.55
N CYS A 88 6.02 -0.50 1.37
CA CYS A 88 6.45 -1.40 0.33
C CYS A 88 7.97 -1.37 0.24
N ARG A 89 8.62 -2.55 0.25
CA ARG A 89 10.03 -2.72 -0.10
C ARG A 89 10.14 -3.47 -1.41
N ALA A 90 10.83 -2.90 -2.39
CA ALA A 90 11.05 -3.55 -3.67
C ALA A 90 12.46 -3.29 -4.20
N LEU A 91 12.98 -4.24 -4.98
CA LEU A 91 14.18 -4.05 -5.78
C LEU A 91 13.89 -3.15 -6.99
N PRO A 92 14.90 -2.53 -7.62
CA PRO A 92 14.73 -1.79 -8.86
C PRO A 92 14.03 -2.63 -9.94
N GLY A 93 13.10 -2.01 -10.68
CA GLY A 93 12.27 -2.64 -11.69
C GLY A 93 11.07 -3.42 -11.13
N ARG A 94 10.77 -3.30 -9.82
CA ARG A 94 9.67 -4.05 -9.17
C ARG A 94 8.58 -3.11 -8.67
N GLY A 95 7.32 -3.57 -8.77
CA GLY A 95 6.13 -2.85 -8.32
C GLY A 95 4.87 -3.62 -8.72
N PRO A 96 3.67 -3.25 -8.19
CA PRO A 96 2.43 -3.94 -8.54
C PRO A 96 2.01 -3.73 -9.99
N MET A 97 1.11 -4.58 -10.47
CA MET A 97 0.31 -4.29 -11.65
C MET A 97 -0.67 -3.13 -11.39
N PHE A 98 -1.32 -2.63 -12.45
CA PHE A 98 -2.35 -1.60 -12.32
C PHE A 98 -3.54 -2.10 -11.50
N HIS A 99 -3.96 -1.27 -10.55
CA HIS A 99 -5.05 -1.53 -9.64
C HIS A 99 -5.69 -0.20 -9.21
N ASN A 100 -6.85 -0.25 -8.58
CA ASN A 100 -7.49 0.89 -7.95
C ASN A 100 -7.86 0.59 -6.49
N HIS A 101 -8.31 1.61 -5.78
CA HIS A 101 -8.90 1.51 -4.45
C HIS A 101 -10.22 2.26 -4.39
N ASP A 102 -11.10 1.84 -3.50
CA ASP A 102 -12.37 2.51 -3.21
C ASP A 102 -12.20 3.80 -2.38
N THR A 103 -10.97 4.11 -1.96
CA THR A 103 -10.61 5.32 -1.22
C THR A 103 -9.36 5.98 -1.82
N ASN A 104 -9.01 7.16 -1.35
CA ASN A 104 -7.75 7.81 -1.75
C ASN A 104 -6.54 7.06 -1.21
N GLU A 105 -5.44 7.13 -1.96
CA GLU A 105 -4.14 6.62 -1.55
C GLU A 105 -3.04 7.66 -1.77
N THR A 106 -2.14 7.77 -0.82
CA THR A 106 -1.00 8.69 -0.88
C THR A 106 0.30 7.90 -0.79
N PHE A 107 1.22 8.13 -1.73
CA PHE A 107 2.56 7.57 -1.72
C PHE A 107 3.57 8.61 -1.28
N ILE A 108 4.53 8.16 -0.46
CA ILE A 108 5.68 8.95 -0.03
C ILE A 108 6.93 8.10 -0.29
N ALA A 109 7.79 8.55 -1.19
CA ALA A 109 9.07 7.89 -1.43
C ALA A 109 9.97 8.07 -0.19
N MET A 110 10.26 6.99 0.53
CA MET A 110 11.13 7.07 1.72
C MET A 110 12.60 6.95 1.34
N THR A 111 12.91 6.05 0.40
CA THR A 111 14.28 5.86 -0.13
C THR A 111 14.21 5.47 -1.61
N GLY A 112 15.25 5.81 -2.36
CA GLY A 112 15.32 5.52 -3.80
C GLY A 112 14.41 6.42 -4.62
N THR A 113 14.20 6.06 -5.89
CA THR A 113 13.31 6.76 -6.82
C THR A 113 12.15 5.85 -7.19
N TRP A 114 10.94 6.37 -7.07
CA TRP A 114 9.73 5.61 -7.34
C TRP A 114 8.91 6.25 -8.45
N ARG A 115 8.57 5.48 -9.46
CA ARG A 115 7.64 5.90 -10.50
C ARG A 115 6.21 5.63 -10.06
N ALA A 116 5.43 6.69 -9.94
CA ALA A 116 4.00 6.62 -9.79
C ALA A 116 3.35 6.80 -11.16
N SER A 117 2.53 5.85 -11.59
CA SER A 117 1.85 5.87 -12.90
C SER A 117 0.35 5.79 -12.71
N TRP A 118 -0.40 6.43 -13.61
CA TRP A 118 -1.87 6.40 -13.60
C TRP A 118 -2.43 6.44 -15.02
N GLU A 119 -3.69 6.06 -15.14
CA GLU A 119 -4.47 6.21 -16.35
C GLU A 119 -5.15 7.59 -16.34
N ASN A 120 -4.96 8.40 -17.39
CA ASN A 120 -5.55 9.72 -17.52
C ASN A 120 -6.98 9.65 -18.13
N GLU A 121 -7.62 10.82 -18.26
CA GLU A 121 -8.99 10.97 -18.80
C GLU A 121 -9.16 10.50 -20.25
N LYS A 122 -8.07 10.24 -20.96
CA LYS A 122 -8.05 9.74 -22.35
C LYS A 122 -7.67 8.25 -22.43
N GLY A 123 -7.63 7.55 -21.29
CA GLY A 123 -7.23 6.14 -21.22
C GLY A 123 -5.74 5.91 -21.53
N ARG A 124 -4.89 6.94 -21.40
CA ARG A 124 -3.44 6.83 -21.61
C ARG A 124 -2.72 6.82 -20.28
N PHE A 125 -1.63 6.06 -20.20
CA PHE A 125 -0.80 5.99 -19.01
C PHE A 125 0.20 7.15 -18.96
N GLU A 126 0.18 7.84 -17.83
CA GLU A 126 1.12 8.89 -17.48
C GLU A 126 1.89 8.51 -16.22
N HIS A 127 2.98 9.22 -15.95
CA HIS A 127 3.78 8.95 -14.75
C HIS A 127 4.57 10.16 -14.28
N VAL A 128 4.97 10.09 -13.02
CA VAL A 128 5.95 10.99 -12.39
C VAL A 128 6.93 10.16 -11.56
N ASP A 129 8.20 10.57 -11.57
CA ASP A 129 9.22 9.93 -10.73
C ASP A 129 9.39 10.74 -9.42
N LEU A 130 9.16 10.05 -8.30
CA LEU A 130 9.26 10.61 -6.94
C LEU A 130 10.65 10.32 -6.37
N LYS A 131 11.34 11.36 -5.93
CA LYS A 131 12.58 11.29 -5.14
C LYS A 131 12.25 11.12 -3.65
N PRO A 132 13.23 10.79 -2.79
CA PRO A 132 12.98 10.70 -1.36
C PRO A 132 12.28 11.96 -0.81
N LEU A 133 11.21 11.73 -0.05
CA LEU A 133 10.29 12.68 0.57
C LEU A 133 9.29 13.34 -0.37
N ASP A 134 9.35 13.08 -1.69
CA ASP A 134 8.26 13.49 -2.58
C ASP A 134 6.98 12.71 -2.29
N VAL A 135 5.85 13.37 -2.51
CA VAL A 135 4.50 12.87 -2.19
C VAL A 135 3.60 12.96 -3.41
N ILE A 136 2.80 11.94 -3.65
CA ILE A 136 1.67 11.98 -4.59
C ILE A 136 0.43 11.39 -3.93
N SER A 137 -0.74 11.99 -4.18
CA SER A 137 -2.02 11.47 -3.69
C SER A 137 -2.94 11.17 -4.86
N PHE A 138 -3.47 9.94 -4.89
CA PHE A 138 -4.40 9.48 -5.91
C PHE A 138 -5.83 9.53 -5.38
N PRO A 139 -6.77 10.12 -6.14
CA PRO A 139 -8.20 10.01 -5.83
C PRO A 139 -8.68 8.57 -5.84
N ALA A 140 -9.80 8.31 -5.17
CA ALA A 140 -10.48 7.03 -5.23
C ALA A 140 -10.83 6.66 -6.68
N GLY A 141 -10.73 5.37 -7.03
CA GLY A 141 -11.08 4.83 -8.35
C GLY A 141 -10.03 5.02 -9.44
N VAL A 142 -9.01 5.86 -9.27
CA VAL A 142 -7.95 6.04 -10.29
C VAL A 142 -7.16 4.74 -10.43
N SER A 143 -7.05 4.23 -11.66
CA SER A 143 -6.15 3.14 -12.01
C SER A 143 -4.70 3.61 -11.89
N ARG A 144 -3.91 2.98 -11.01
CA ARG A 144 -2.53 3.39 -10.72
C ARG A 144 -1.63 2.21 -10.38
N ARG A 145 -0.34 2.46 -10.47
CA ARG A 145 0.72 1.60 -9.94
C ARG A 145 1.93 2.41 -9.50
N PHE A 146 2.81 1.79 -8.76
CA PHE A 146 4.13 2.32 -8.44
C PHE A 146 5.21 1.31 -8.81
N MET A 147 6.40 1.79 -9.12
CA MET A 147 7.56 0.94 -9.45
C MET A 147 8.83 1.57 -8.91
N ASN A 148 9.69 0.77 -8.31
CA ASN A 148 11.02 1.23 -7.96
C ASN A 148 11.87 1.41 -9.24
N VAL A 149 12.22 2.64 -9.57
CA VAL A 149 13.05 3.00 -10.74
C VAL A 149 14.43 3.53 -10.35
N THR A 150 14.87 3.25 -9.13
CA THR A 150 16.20 3.65 -8.63
C THR A 150 17.29 3.15 -9.58
N ARG A 151 18.16 4.07 -10.01
CA ARG A 151 19.31 3.81 -10.88
C ARG A 151 20.61 3.88 -10.06
N GLY A 152 21.62 3.16 -10.54
CA GLY A 152 22.98 3.23 -9.99
C GLY A 152 23.16 2.45 -8.71
N GLY A 153 24.34 1.83 -8.54
CA GLY A 153 24.72 1.12 -7.34
C GLY A 153 24.32 -0.36 -7.29
N LYS A 154 24.69 -1.01 -6.17
CA LYS A 154 24.32 -2.40 -5.89
C LYS A 154 22.80 -2.53 -5.80
N ARG A 155 22.26 -3.66 -6.23
CA ARG A 155 20.85 -4.04 -6.15
C ARG A 155 20.34 -3.93 -4.71
N LYS A 156 19.82 -2.75 -4.32
CA LYS A 156 19.32 -2.48 -2.97
C LYS A 156 17.82 -2.27 -3.01
N TYR A 157 17.15 -2.72 -1.96
CA TYR A 157 15.74 -2.40 -1.75
C TYR A 157 15.56 -0.90 -1.49
N SER A 158 14.53 -0.33 -2.12
CA SER A 158 13.99 0.98 -1.75
C SER A 158 12.69 0.81 -0.99
N VAL A 159 12.30 1.82 -0.24
CA VAL A 159 11.10 1.85 0.60
C VAL A 159 10.17 2.96 0.12
N LEU A 160 8.92 2.61 -0.14
CA LEU A 160 7.79 3.50 -0.34
C LEU A 160 6.86 3.39 0.87
N MET A 161 6.40 4.49 1.42
CA MET A 161 5.30 4.52 2.37
C MET A 161 4.00 4.78 1.61
N PHE A 162 2.93 4.09 1.99
CA PHE A 162 1.60 4.35 1.48
C PHE A 162 0.62 4.55 2.63
N VAL A 163 -0.27 5.52 2.44
CA VAL A 163 -1.37 5.86 3.34
C VAL A 163 -2.65 5.75 2.55
N ILE A 164 -3.59 4.95 3.04
CA ILE A 164 -4.88 4.70 2.37
C ILE A 164 -5.99 5.10 3.32
N GLY A 165 -6.92 5.92 2.83
CA GLY A 165 -8.08 6.39 3.59
C GLY A 165 -9.06 5.26 3.94
N GLY A 166 -9.92 5.53 4.92
CA GLY A 166 -10.95 4.59 5.35
C GLY A 166 -10.48 3.57 6.38
N ASN A 167 -11.43 2.85 6.97
CA ASN A 167 -11.15 1.84 8.01
C ASN A 167 -10.94 0.43 7.46
N ALA A 168 -11.50 0.15 6.28
CA ALA A 168 -11.38 -1.15 5.60
C ALA A 168 -11.30 -0.93 4.07
N PRO A 169 -10.23 -0.27 3.58
CA PRO A 169 -10.07 0.00 2.16
C PRO A 169 -9.92 -1.30 1.38
N ARG A 170 -10.43 -1.29 0.16
CA ARG A 170 -10.32 -2.40 -0.79
C ARG A 170 -9.40 -2.03 -1.94
N ALA A 171 -8.72 -3.02 -2.48
CA ALA A 171 -7.96 -2.93 -3.72
C ALA A 171 -8.60 -3.84 -4.77
N GLU A 172 -8.63 -3.38 -6.01
CA GLU A 172 -9.08 -4.16 -7.15
C GLU A 172 -8.07 -4.02 -8.28
N PHE A 173 -7.62 -5.15 -8.83
CA PHE A 173 -6.77 -5.15 -10.02
C PHE A 173 -7.60 -4.80 -11.25
N THR A 174 -7.02 -4.06 -12.21
CA THR A 174 -7.71 -3.75 -13.45
C THR A 174 -8.02 -5.03 -14.23
N ARG A 175 -9.01 -4.95 -15.13
CA ARG A 175 -9.38 -6.07 -16.01
C ARG A 175 -8.16 -6.58 -16.79
N GLU A 176 -7.38 -5.67 -17.37
CA GLU A 176 -6.19 -5.96 -18.16
C GLU A 176 -5.13 -6.67 -17.31
N SER A 177 -4.90 -6.20 -16.07
CA SER A 177 -3.99 -6.86 -15.14
C SER A 177 -4.44 -8.29 -14.81
N MET A 178 -5.73 -8.50 -14.58
CA MET A 178 -6.28 -9.83 -14.29
C MET A 178 -6.23 -10.75 -15.52
N GLN A 179 -6.50 -10.23 -16.72
CA GLN A 179 -6.39 -10.98 -17.97
C GLN A 179 -4.94 -11.43 -18.22
N GLU A 180 -3.97 -10.55 -18.01
CA GLU A 180 -2.55 -10.88 -18.14
C GLU A 180 -2.13 -11.97 -17.15
N LEU A 181 -2.53 -11.85 -15.89
CA LEU A 181 -2.24 -12.87 -14.87
C LEU A 181 -2.86 -14.22 -15.21
N ALA A 182 -4.08 -14.24 -15.76
CA ALA A 182 -4.75 -15.46 -16.20
C ALA A 182 -4.05 -16.08 -17.41
N ALA A 183 -3.73 -15.28 -18.43
CA ALA A 183 -3.06 -15.73 -19.65
C ALA A 183 -1.68 -16.36 -19.37
N GLN A 184 -0.99 -15.86 -18.33
CA GLN A 184 0.32 -16.36 -17.91
C GLN A 184 0.25 -17.46 -16.82
N GLY A 185 -0.96 -17.93 -16.46
CA GLY A 185 -1.15 -19.03 -15.50
C GLY A 185 -0.92 -18.66 -14.01
N TYR A 186 -0.91 -17.37 -13.67
CA TYR A 186 -0.73 -16.92 -12.30
C TYR A 186 -2.03 -16.89 -11.48
N LEU A 187 -3.17 -16.94 -12.13
CA LEU A 187 -4.47 -17.13 -11.49
C LEU A 187 -4.88 -18.59 -11.58
N LYS A 188 -5.39 -19.14 -10.49
CA LYS A 188 -6.08 -20.42 -10.55
C LYS A 188 -7.38 -20.18 -11.31
N THR A 189 -7.55 -20.85 -12.43
CA THR A 189 -8.88 -21.01 -13.04
C THR A 189 -9.72 -21.83 -12.07
N SER A 190 -10.73 -21.18 -11.48
CA SER A 190 -11.76 -21.86 -10.67
C SER A 190 -12.60 -22.73 -11.55
#